data_1b94fa94fa80d9a8bef81f4d52986839
#
_entry.id   1b94fa94fa80d9a8bef81f4d52986839
#
_cell.length_a   1.000
_cell.length_b   1.000
_cell.length_c   1.000
_cell.angle_alpha   90.00
_cell.angle_beta   90.00
_cell.angle_gamma   90.00
#
_symmetry.space_group_name_H-M   'P 1'
#
loop_
_entity.id
_entity.type
_entity.pdbx_description
1 polymer ?
#
loop_
_entity_poly.entity_id
_entity_poly.type
_entity_poly.pdbx_seq_one_letter_code
_entity_poly.pdbx_strand_id
1 'polypeptide(L)'
;MFEEVFICQFPFTSGTGSKIRPALVLFDLQQDAVICRVTSVSRTGMLDVTLNDWKAAGLLKPSVARLDRLVTAEKTIFLRRLGVLSATDLAAVRDTWNKHMTL
;
A
#
# COMPACT_ATOMS: atom_id res chain seq x y z
N MET A 1 -11.32 1.74 -6.00
CA MET A 1 -10.03 2.15 -5.42
C MET A 1 -9.33 1.09 -4.59
N PHE A 2 -10.04 0.24 -3.89
CA PHE A 2 -9.39 -0.89 -3.23
C PHE A 2 -8.59 -1.69 -4.28
N GLU A 3 -7.44 -2.24 -3.89
CA GLU A 3 -6.48 -2.96 -4.72
C GLU A 3 -5.66 -2.11 -5.71
N GLU A 4 -5.93 -0.81 -5.80
CA GLU A 4 -5.12 0.06 -6.64
C GLU A 4 -3.84 0.49 -5.93
N VAL A 5 -2.78 0.66 -6.73
CA VAL A 5 -1.48 1.13 -6.25
C VAL A 5 -1.21 2.51 -6.84
N PHE A 6 -0.87 3.45 -5.97
CA PHE A 6 -0.58 4.84 -6.34
C PHE A 6 0.80 5.26 -5.87
N ILE A 7 1.40 6.20 -6.58
CA ILE A 7 2.49 7.00 -6.03
C ILE A 7 1.88 8.10 -5.18
N CYS A 8 2.29 8.20 -3.94
CA CYS A 8 1.76 9.15 -2.97
C CYS A 8 2.87 9.99 -2.35
N GLN A 9 2.51 11.20 -1.95
CA GLN A 9 3.40 12.09 -1.20
C GLN A 9 3.12 11.94 0.29
N PHE A 10 3.87 11.05 0.95
CA PHE A 10 3.70 10.79 2.38
C PHE A 10 4.39 11.88 3.20
N PRO A 11 3.71 12.45 4.21
CA PRO A 11 4.38 13.33 5.17
C PRO A 11 5.35 12.51 6.02
N PHE A 12 6.46 13.12 6.43
CA PHE A 12 7.33 12.52 7.43
C PHE A 12 6.66 12.51 8.79
N THR A 13 6.95 11.50 9.59
CA THR A 13 6.45 11.41 10.97
C THR A 13 6.93 12.57 11.84
N SER A 14 8.04 13.19 11.48
CA SER A 14 8.57 14.37 12.15
C SER A 14 7.79 15.66 11.84
N GLY A 15 6.88 15.64 10.87
CA GLY A 15 6.12 16.81 10.45
C GLY A 15 6.90 17.78 9.56
N THR A 16 8.14 17.50 9.21
CA THR A 16 8.98 18.37 8.40
C THR A 16 9.29 17.74 7.05
N GLY A 17 8.48 18.02 6.04
CA GLY A 17 8.68 17.53 4.68
C GLY A 17 7.87 16.29 4.38
N SER A 18 8.13 15.72 3.21
CA SER A 18 7.39 14.56 2.70
C SER A 18 8.30 13.70 1.84
N LYS A 19 7.86 12.48 1.56
CA LYS A 19 8.58 11.53 0.72
C LYS A 19 7.63 10.87 -0.26
N ILE A 20 8.06 10.72 -1.51
CA ILE A 20 7.27 10.07 -2.55
C ILE A 20 7.45 8.56 -2.45
N ARG A 21 6.34 7.82 -2.26
CA ARG A 21 6.35 6.37 -2.06
C ARG A 21 5.14 5.73 -2.73
N PRO A 22 5.25 4.47 -3.17
CA PRO A 22 4.05 3.71 -3.55
C PRO A 22 3.23 3.35 -2.33
N ALA A 23 1.92 3.29 -2.54
CA ALA A 23 0.94 2.90 -1.53
C ALA A 23 -0.14 2.03 -2.16
N LEU A 24 -0.63 1.08 -1.38
CA LEU A 24 -1.78 0.26 -1.73
C LEU A 24 -3.02 0.84 -1.05
N VAL A 25 -4.08 1.05 -1.83
CA VAL A 25 -5.37 1.50 -1.29
C VAL A 25 -6.10 0.31 -0.69
N LEU A 26 -6.47 0.40 0.58
CA LEU A 26 -7.22 -0.62 1.30
C LEU A 26 -8.71 -0.27 1.41
N PHE A 27 -9.03 0.98 1.70
CA PHE A 27 -10.41 1.45 1.80
C PHE A 27 -10.57 2.80 1.12
N ASP A 28 -11.60 2.91 0.31
CA ASP A 28 -12.00 4.18 -0.31
C ASP A 28 -13.05 4.86 0.58
N LEU A 29 -12.71 6.03 1.10
CA LEU A 29 -13.59 6.80 1.98
C LEU A 29 -14.06 8.09 1.28
N GLN A 30 -14.12 8.10 -0.03
CA GLN A 30 -14.47 9.22 -0.90
C GLN A 30 -13.36 10.27 -0.97
N GLN A 31 -13.35 11.28 -0.11
CA GLN A 31 -12.30 12.31 -0.09
C GLN A 31 -11.00 11.78 0.49
N ASP A 32 -11.11 10.82 1.40
CA ASP A 32 -9.97 10.17 2.05
C ASP A 32 -9.83 8.72 1.58
N ALA A 33 -8.72 8.12 1.91
CA ALA A 33 -8.49 6.68 1.73
C ALA A 33 -7.61 6.15 2.86
N VAL A 34 -7.85 4.90 3.26
CA VAL A 34 -6.91 4.17 4.11
C VAL A 34 -5.95 3.45 3.19
N ILE A 35 -4.68 3.73 3.35
CA ILE A 35 -3.60 3.20 2.52
C ILE A 35 -2.54 2.55 3.39
N CYS A 36 -1.78 1.61 2.83
CA CYS A 36 -0.58 1.10 3.46
C CYS A 36 0.63 1.35 2.57
N ARG A 37 1.81 1.42 3.19
CA ARG A 37 3.05 1.62 2.45
C ARG A 37 3.44 0.36 1.68
N VAL A 38 3.99 0.59 0.50
CA VAL A 38 4.64 -0.44 -0.32
C VAL A 38 6.12 -0.11 -0.39
N THR A 39 6.98 -1.08 -0.11
CA THR A 39 8.43 -0.88 -0.11
C THR A 39 9.12 -1.91 -0.99
N SER A 40 10.23 -1.50 -1.61
CA SER A 40 11.12 -2.42 -2.33
C SER A 40 12.18 -3.03 -1.41
N VAL A 41 12.24 -2.62 -0.15
CA VAL A 41 13.12 -3.24 0.83
C VAL A 41 12.52 -4.58 1.26
N SER A 42 13.33 -5.65 1.24
CA SER A 42 12.86 -6.98 1.65
C SER A 42 12.41 -6.96 3.12
N ARG A 43 11.20 -7.47 3.37
CA ARG A 43 10.59 -7.54 4.69
C ARG A 43 9.84 -8.85 4.84
N THR A 44 9.93 -9.46 6.01
CA THR A 44 9.30 -10.75 6.30
C THR A 44 8.51 -10.75 7.61
N GLY A 45 8.05 -9.58 8.05
CA GLY A 45 7.21 -9.47 9.25
C GLY A 45 5.83 -10.10 9.05
N MET A 46 5.12 -10.31 10.15
CA MET A 46 3.80 -10.95 10.18
C MET A 46 2.76 -10.20 9.32
N LEU A 47 2.90 -8.87 9.24
CA LEU A 47 1.98 -8.01 8.49
C LEU A 47 2.58 -7.53 7.16
N ASP A 48 3.68 -8.14 6.73
CA ASP A 48 4.31 -7.85 5.43
C ASP A 48 3.84 -8.86 4.41
N VAL A 49 3.34 -8.39 3.28
CA VAL A 49 2.84 -9.23 2.18
C VAL A 49 3.70 -9.03 0.96
N THR A 50 4.41 -10.09 0.55
CA THR A 50 5.20 -10.06 -0.68
C THR A 50 4.27 -9.99 -1.89
N LEU A 51 4.50 -9.01 -2.75
CA LEU A 51 3.74 -8.84 -3.98
C LEU A 51 4.45 -9.59 -5.10
N ASN A 52 3.96 -10.78 -5.44
CA ASN A 52 4.58 -11.63 -6.45
C ASN A 52 4.43 -11.07 -7.86
N ASP A 53 3.29 -10.41 -8.12
CA ASP A 53 2.97 -9.82 -9.42
C ASP A 53 3.17 -8.30 -9.40
N TRP A 54 4.29 -7.87 -8.84
CA TRP A 54 4.59 -6.45 -8.67
C TRP A 54 4.63 -5.68 -10.00
N LYS A 55 5.07 -6.32 -11.09
CA LYS A 55 5.08 -5.68 -12.41
C LYS A 55 3.67 -5.36 -12.90
N ALA A 56 2.74 -6.29 -12.71
CA ALA A 56 1.35 -6.10 -13.10
C ALA A 56 0.70 -4.95 -12.32
N ALA A 57 1.15 -4.72 -11.10
CA ALA A 57 0.68 -3.61 -10.26
C ALA A 57 1.35 -2.27 -10.61
N GLY A 58 2.21 -2.24 -11.62
CA GLY A 58 2.88 -1.02 -12.08
C GLY A 58 4.12 -0.65 -11.27
N LEU A 59 4.60 -1.53 -10.40
CA LEU A 59 5.80 -1.28 -9.60
C LEU A 59 7.06 -1.57 -10.43
N LEU A 60 8.17 -0.94 -10.06
CA LEU A 60 9.44 -1.03 -10.80
C LEU A 60 10.39 -2.07 -10.23
N LYS A 61 10.14 -2.58 -9.03
CA LYS A 61 11.00 -3.52 -8.32
C LYS A 61 10.13 -4.51 -7.55
N PRO A 62 10.68 -5.70 -7.22
CA PRO A 62 10.02 -6.57 -6.25
C PRO A 62 9.68 -5.80 -4.98
N SER A 63 8.46 -5.94 -4.51
CA SER A 63 7.91 -5.07 -3.48
C SER A 63 7.10 -5.84 -2.46
N VAL A 64 6.94 -5.22 -1.29
CA VAL A 64 6.21 -5.75 -0.14
C VAL A 64 5.19 -4.71 0.30
N ALA A 65 3.94 -5.12 0.50
CA ALA A 65 2.92 -4.30 1.12
C ALA A 65 3.01 -4.45 2.63
N ARG A 66 3.13 -3.33 3.34
CA ARG A 66 3.31 -3.31 4.80
C ARG A 66 1.98 -2.94 5.44
N LEU A 67 1.21 -3.96 5.84
CA LEU A 67 -0.12 -3.75 6.40
C LEU A 67 -0.11 -3.07 7.77
N ASP A 68 1.02 -3.06 8.47
CA ASP A 68 1.17 -2.33 9.74
C ASP A 68 1.50 -0.84 9.55
N ARG A 69 1.74 -0.40 8.33
CA ARG A 69 2.03 1.00 8.01
C ARG A 69 0.82 1.66 7.38
N LEU A 70 -0.25 1.75 8.16
CA LEU A 70 -1.52 2.32 7.73
C LEU A 70 -1.54 3.82 7.92
N VAL A 71 -2.12 4.51 6.94
CA VAL A 71 -2.38 5.94 7.02
C VAL A 71 -3.76 6.19 6.43
N THR A 72 -4.57 6.97 7.13
CA THR A 72 -5.77 7.57 6.54
C THR A 72 -5.38 8.95 6.06
N ALA A 73 -5.49 9.19 4.77
CA ALA A 73 -5.03 10.43 4.16
C ALA A 73 -6.03 10.95 3.15
N GLU A 74 -6.00 12.27 2.93
CA GLU A 74 -6.75 12.88 1.85
C GLU A 74 -6.17 12.43 0.51
N LYS A 75 -7.04 12.21 -0.48
CA LYS A 75 -6.61 11.79 -1.82
C LYS A 75 -5.76 12.84 -2.54
N THR A 76 -5.67 14.05 -1.99
CA THR A 76 -4.77 15.09 -2.50
C THR A 76 -3.30 14.69 -2.47
N ILE A 77 -2.91 13.70 -1.64
CA ILE A 77 -1.53 13.19 -1.63
C ILE A 77 -1.26 12.20 -2.76
N PHE A 78 -2.28 11.76 -3.49
CA PHE A 78 -2.13 10.81 -4.60
C PHE A 78 -1.61 11.56 -5.83
N LEU A 79 -0.43 11.17 -6.32
CA LEU A 79 0.21 11.84 -7.44
C LEU A 79 -0.06 11.12 -8.77
N ARG A 80 -0.03 9.78 -8.76
CA ARG A 80 -0.22 8.99 -9.98
C ARG A 80 -0.65 7.57 -9.65
N ARG A 81 -1.62 7.08 -10.42
CA ARG A 81 -2.01 5.66 -10.37
C ARG A 81 -0.96 4.81 -11.11
N LEU A 82 -0.50 3.75 -10.46
CA LEU A 82 0.45 2.80 -11.05
C LEU A 82 -0.26 1.59 -11.68
N GLY A 83 -1.23 1.02 -10.99
CA GLY A 83 -1.93 -0.17 -11.45
C GLY A 83 -2.78 -0.77 -10.34
N VAL A 84 -3.09 -2.06 -10.50
CA VAL A 84 -3.88 -2.83 -9.52
C VAL A 84 -3.16 -4.11 -9.17
N LEU A 85 -3.42 -4.65 -7.98
CA LEU A 85 -2.88 -5.95 -7.58
C LEU A 85 -3.51 -7.05 -8.43
N SER A 86 -2.72 -8.10 -8.70
CA SER A 86 -3.27 -9.33 -9.26
C SER A 86 -4.21 -10.01 -8.27
N ALA A 87 -5.04 -10.93 -8.78
CA ALA A 87 -5.94 -11.71 -7.91
C ALA A 87 -5.16 -12.49 -6.85
N THR A 88 -3.98 -13.03 -7.20
CA THR A 88 -3.12 -13.75 -6.27
C THR A 88 -2.62 -12.86 -5.14
N ASP A 89 -2.11 -11.68 -5.48
CA ASP A 89 -1.59 -10.74 -4.48
C ASP A 89 -2.71 -10.16 -3.63
N LEU A 90 -3.86 -9.89 -4.24
CA LEU A 90 -5.04 -9.43 -3.52
C LEU A 90 -5.50 -10.45 -2.48
N ALA A 91 -5.54 -11.74 -2.86
CA ALA A 91 -5.88 -12.82 -1.93
C ALA A 91 -4.90 -12.87 -0.76
N ALA A 92 -3.59 -12.72 -1.03
CA ALA A 92 -2.57 -12.73 0.01
C ALA A 92 -2.75 -11.56 0.98
N VAL A 93 -3.09 -10.37 0.49
CA VAL A 93 -3.38 -9.20 1.32
C VAL A 93 -4.60 -9.46 2.21
N ARG A 94 -5.68 -9.96 1.62
CA ARG A 94 -6.91 -10.28 2.38
C ARG A 94 -6.67 -11.33 3.44
N ASP A 95 -5.95 -12.40 3.11
CA ASP A 95 -5.67 -13.48 4.05
C ASP A 95 -4.86 -12.96 5.25
N THR A 96 -3.84 -12.15 4.99
CA THR A 96 -3.01 -11.57 6.05
C THR A 96 -3.84 -10.62 6.92
N TRP A 97 -4.66 -9.79 6.30
CA TRP A 97 -5.56 -8.89 7.02
C TRP A 97 -6.52 -9.66 7.92
N ASN A 98 -7.20 -10.65 7.35
CA ASN A 98 -8.22 -11.41 8.09
C ASN A 98 -7.62 -12.25 9.22
N LYS A 99 -6.39 -12.71 9.05
CA LYS A 99 -5.70 -13.53 10.04
C LYS A 99 -5.15 -12.71 11.21
N HIS A 100 -4.65 -11.51 10.95
CA HIS A 100 -3.85 -10.76 11.92
C HIS A 100 -4.42 -9.39 12.31
N MET A 101 -5.32 -8.81 11.51
CA MET A 101 -5.79 -7.44 11.71
C MET A 101 -7.19 -7.41 12.35
N THR A 102 -7.53 -8.39 13.16
CA THR A 102 -8.80 -8.45 13.89
C THR A 102 -8.61 -7.98 15.33
N LEU A 103 -9.64 -7.35 15.86
CA LEU A 103 -9.64 -6.85 17.24
C LEU A 103 -10.21 -7.88 18.21
#